data_1495443b26311415a171705f6634b21c
#
_entry.id   1495443b26311415a171705f6634b21c
#
_cell.length_a   1.000
_cell.length_b   1.000
_cell.length_c   1.000
_cell.angle_alpha   90.00
_cell.angle_beta   90.00
_cell.angle_gamma   90.00
#
_symmetry.space_group_name_H-M   'P 1'
#
loop_
_entity.id
_entity.type
_entity.pdbx_description
1 polymer ?
#
loop_
_entity_poly.entity_id
_entity_poly.type
_entity_poly.pdbx_seq_one_letter_code
_entity_poly.pdbx_strand_id
1 'polypeptide(L)'
;MSDALTLPAEARERAGKGASRQLRREGRVPAVIYGGKEEPTLIHVEAKELVRQLNTGHFMNSIVEIELGGKKLKTLPKDVSLHPVNDRPEHVDFLRLTKGAKVEVNVPVVFANEEKSPGLKKGGVLNIVRHELDLICDADKIPSEIEIDVTGKDVGDSIHISEVTLPAGAESAITDRDFTIATLVAPSALKRSESEGEEAAAADVPATEQDAGDDAGEEEEAAEGGE
;
A
#
# COMPACT_ATOMS: atom_id res chain seq x y z
N MET A 1 -5.64 20.26 11.79
CA MET A 1 -4.30 20.85 12.04
C MET A 1 -3.40 19.69 12.34
N SER A 2 -2.50 19.35 11.44
CA SER A 2 -1.52 18.27 11.67
C SER A 2 -0.57 18.75 12.76
N ASP A 3 -0.57 18.07 13.90
CA ASP A 3 0.40 18.31 14.95
C ASP A 3 1.80 18.04 14.39
N ALA A 4 2.62 19.09 14.31
CA ALA A 4 3.99 18.94 13.83
C ALA A 4 4.76 18.08 14.84
N LEU A 5 5.19 16.91 14.40
CA LEU A 5 6.01 16.01 15.20
C LEU A 5 7.40 16.63 15.36
N THR A 6 7.88 16.75 16.60
CA THR A 6 9.22 17.28 16.87
C THR A 6 10.19 16.12 17.16
N LEU A 7 11.33 16.11 16.47
CA LEU A 7 12.38 15.09 16.62
C LEU A 7 13.73 15.75 16.93
N PRO A 8 14.32 15.52 18.11
CA PRO A 8 15.64 16.01 18.43
C PRO A 8 16.70 15.26 17.60
N ALA A 9 17.62 16.01 17.02
CA ALA A 9 18.67 15.46 16.18
C ALA A 9 20.02 16.13 16.46
N GLU A 10 21.08 15.41 16.27
CA GLU A 10 22.45 15.90 16.37
C GLU A 10 23.18 15.73 15.02
N ALA A 11 23.98 16.72 14.66
CA ALA A 11 24.79 16.66 13.45
C ALA A 11 25.89 15.60 13.60
N ARG A 12 26.17 14.86 12.53
CA ARG A 12 27.30 13.92 12.47
C ARG A 12 28.35 14.38 11.47
N GLU A 13 29.60 14.35 11.88
CA GLU A 13 30.72 14.73 11.01
C GLU A 13 31.21 13.55 10.14
N ARG A 14 31.04 12.32 10.63
CA ARG A 14 31.56 11.12 9.97
C ARG A 14 30.44 10.31 9.32
N ALA A 15 30.59 10.08 8.01
CA ALA A 15 29.80 9.14 7.24
C ALA A 15 30.52 7.80 7.09
N GLY A 16 29.79 6.76 6.66
CA GLY A 16 30.32 5.47 6.29
C GLY A 16 29.89 4.32 7.22
N LYS A 17 30.19 3.09 6.76
CA LYS A 17 29.71 1.83 7.36
C LYS A 17 30.06 1.67 8.86
N GLY A 18 31.29 2.00 9.24
CA GLY A 18 31.77 1.86 10.61
C GLY A 18 31.07 2.80 11.58
N ALA A 19 30.99 4.10 11.23
CA ALA A 19 30.33 5.14 12.03
C ALA A 19 28.82 4.85 12.19
N SER A 20 28.13 4.46 11.10
CA SER A 20 26.70 4.11 11.18
C SER A 20 26.44 2.88 12.05
N ARG A 21 27.31 1.86 12.01
CA ARG A 21 27.22 0.70 12.90
C ARG A 21 27.42 1.06 14.37
N GLN A 22 28.34 1.98 14.65
CA GLN A 22 28.58 2.45 16.01
C GLN A 22 27.34 3.16 16.56
N LEU A 23 26.78 4.12 15.81
CA LEU A 23 25.55 4.84 16.21
C LEU A 23 24.39 3.88 16.52
N ARG A 24 24.16 2.88 15.67
CA ARG A 24 23.09 1.89 15.89
C ARG A 24 23.31 1.05 17.17
N ARG A 25 24.56 0.78 17.55
CA ARG A 25 24.88 0.10 18.84
C ARG A 25 24.62 1.00 20.05
N GLU A 26 24.77 2.31 19.88
CA GLU A 26 24.50 3.33 20.88
C GLU A 26 22.99 3.68 20.96
N GLY A 27 22.14 3.00 20.17
CA GLY A 27 20.70 3.25 20.14
C GLY A 27 20.32 4.51 19.35
N ARG A 28 21.18 4.94 18.44
CA ARG A 28 20.94 6.07 17.54
C ARG A 28 20.80 5.62 16.10
N VAL A 29 19.91 6.27 15.35
CA VAL A 29 19.64 5.98 13.95
C VAL A 29 20.27 7.06 13.09
N PRO A 30 21.17 6.71 12.14
CA PRO A 30 21.69 7.66 11.18
C PRO A 30 20.57 8.11 10.24
N ALA A 31 20.56 9.39 9.91
CA ALA A 31 19.61 9.99 8.99
C ALA A 31 20.27 11.06 8.13
N VAL A 32 19.60 11.44 7.05
CA VAL A 32 20.05 12.48 6.12
C VAL A 32 18.88 13.43 5.85
N ILE A 33 19.17 14.74 5.91
CA ILE A 33 18.25 15.78 5.46
C ILE A 33 18.75 16.29 4.13
N TYR A 34 17.97 16.18 3.09
CA TYR A 34 18.29 16.65 1.75
C TYR A 34 17.14 17.46 1.13
N GLY A 35 17.36 18.03 -0.03
CA GLY A 35 16.39 18.84 -0.75
C GLY A 35 16.57 20.35 -0.54
N GLY A 36 15.82 21.13 -1.33
CA GLY A 36 16.01 22.57 -1.41
C GLY A 36 17.30 22.94 -2.16
N LYS A 37 17.86 24.11 -1.81
CA LYS A 37 19.11 24.63 -2.43
C LYS A 37 20.33 24.41 -1.55
N GLU A 38 20.18 23.76 -0.42
CA GLU A 38 21.25 23.55 0.56
C GLU A 38 21.85 22.13 0.42
N GLU A 39 23.09 21.97 0.83
CA GLU A 39 23.78 20.68 0.84
C GLU A 39 23.10 19.68 1.79
N PRO A 40 23.19 18.37 1.47
CA PRO A 40 22.68 17.32 2.36
C PRO A 40 23.34 17.38 3.73
N THR A 41 22.55 17.40 4.78
CA THR A 41 23.02 17.44 6.16
C THR A 41 22.92 16.07 6.79
N LEU A 42 24.06 15.55 7.26
CA LEU A 42 24.12 14.27 7.95
C LEU A 42 23.78 14.46 9.41
N ILE A 43 22.79 13.71 9.87
CA ILE A 43 22.30 13.75 11.27
C ILE A 43 22.17 12.35 11.86
N HIS A 44 21.92 12.27 13.13
CA HIS A 44 21.41 11.08 13.78
C HIS A 44 20.34 11.45 14.80
N VAL A 45 19.38 10.56 14.97
CA VAL A 45 18.24 10.71 15.87
C VAL A 45 18.22 9.57 16.88
N GLU A 46 17.52 9.76 17.99
CA GLU A 46 17.35 8.69 18.98
C GLU A 46 16.38 7.63 18.46
N ALA A 47 16.81 6.36 18.48
CA ALA A 47 16.02 5.23 17.97
C ALA A 47 14.67 5.09 18.69
N LYS A 48 14.63 5.33 20.01
CA LYS A 48 13.43 5.21 20.82
C LYS A 48 12.34 6.21 20.43
N GLU A 49 12.71 7.47 20.24
CA GLU A 49 11.77 8.50 19.80
C GLU A 49 11.28 8.27 18.38
N LEU A 50 12.19 7.84 17.49
CA LEU A 50 11.84 7.50 16.12
C LEU A 50 10.85 6.32 16.05
N VAL A 51 11.08 5.24 16.77
CA VAL A 51 10.17 4.09 16.85
C VAL A 51 8.81 4.50 17.39
N ARG A 52 8.79 5.38 18.42
CA ARG A 52 7.54 5.90 18.97
C ARG A 52 6.73 6.63 17.91
N GLN A 53 7.38 7.46 17.08
CA GLN A 53 6.71 8.19 16.00
C GLN A 53 6.29 7.28 14.85
N LEU A 54 7.12 6.30 14.46
CA LEU A 54 6.77 5.29 13.46
C LEU A 54 5.51 4.50 13.84
N ASN A 55 5.38 4.15 15.11
CA ASN A 55 4.23 3.39 15.61
C ASN A 55 2.91 4.19 15.60
N THR A 56 2.93 5.49 15.34
CA THR A 56 1.68 6.27 15.15
C THR A 56 0.99 5.98 13.82
N GLY A 57 1.68 5.34 12.86
CA GLY A 57 1.16 5.02 11.51
C GLY A 57 1.14 6.20 10.54
N HIS A 58 1.23 7.44 11.03
CA HIS A 58 1.15 8.65 10.20
C HIS A 58 2.49 9.36 10.02
N PHE A 59 3.59 8.75 10.48
CA PHE A 59 4.92 9.39 10.43
C PHE A 59 5.33 9.79 9.01
N MET A 60 5.10 8.92 8.02
CA MET A 60 5.51 9.17 6.63
C MET A 60 4.76 10.33 5.96
N ASN A 61 3.55 10.66 6.45
CA ASN A 61 2.70 11.74 5.91
C ASN A 61 2.69 12.98 6.77
N SER A 62 3.44 12.97 7.88
CA SER A 62 3.45 14.09 8.83
C SER A 62 4.67 14.97 8.62
N ILE A 63 4.47 16.26 8.80
CA ILE A 63 5.59 17.22 8.81
C ILE A 63 6.35 17.02 10.12
N VAL A 64 7.63 16.70 10.03
CA VAL A 64 8.52 16.52 11.17
C VAL A 64 9.41 17.74 11.31
N GLU A 65 9.36 18.40 12.48
CA GLU A 65 10.30 19.46 12.85
C GLU A 65 11.55 18.84 13.48
N ILE A 66 12.64 18.88 12.76
CA ILE A 66 13.94 18.39 13.24
C ILE A 66 14.65 19.53 13.97
N GLU A 67 14.95 19.31 15.25
CA GLU A 67 15.73 20.25 16.06
C GLU A 67 17.23 19.95 15.94
N LEU A 68 17.94 20.79 15.21
CA LEU A 68 19.37 20.67 14.99
C LEU A 68 20.10 21.90 15.53
N GLY A 69 20.84 21.75 16.61
CA GLY A 69 21.65 22.86 17.17
C GLY A 69 20.83 24.12 17.52
N GLY A 70 19.57 23.95 17.96
CA GLY A 70 18.66 25.07 18.30
C GLY A 70 17.91 25.65 17.10
N LYS A 71 18.10 25.13 15.90
CA LYS A 71 17.31 25.48 14.72
C LYS A 71 16.26 24.40 14.46
N LYS A 72 15.04 24.81 14.13
CA LYS A 72 13.96 23.93 13.72
C LYS A 72 13.88 23.90 12.20
N LEU A 73 14.04 22.73 11.64
CA LEU A 73 13.93 22.46 10.20
C LEU A 73 12.65 21.67 9.94
N LYS A 74 11.78 22.19 9.07
CA LYS A 74 10.59 21.47 8.62
C LYS A 74 10.99 20.49 7.53
N THR A 75 10.72 19.22 7.79
CA THR A 75 11.06 18.13 6.90
C THR A 75 9.90 17.15 6.77
N LEU A 76 9.91 16.39 5.68
CA LEU A 76 9.02 15.27 5.45
C LEU A 76 9.85 13.99 5.40
N PRO A 77 9.53 12.95 6.16
CA PRO A 77 10.16 11.64 5.97
C PRO A 77 9.83 11.12 4.57
N LYS A 78 10.82 10.70 3.81
CA LYS A 78 10.62 10.15 2.46
C LYS A 78 10.81 8.64 2.43
N ASP A 79 11.77 8.14 3.21
CA ASP A 79 12.03 6.71 3.30
C ASP A 79 12.55 6.34 4.69
N VAL A 80 12.17 5.15 5.15
CA VAL A 80 12.65 4.55 6.40
C VAL A 80 13.08 3.13 6.12
N SER A 81 14.38 2.89 6.19
CA SER A 81 14.94 1.55 6.07
C SER A 81 14.82 0.82 7.40
N LEU A 82 14.12 -0.30 7.41
CA LEU A 82 13.96 -1.17 8.56
C LEU A 82 14.83 -2.41 8.44
N HIS A 83 15.27 -2.95 9.57
CA HIS A 83 15.99 -4.20 9.61
C HIS A 83 15.03 -5.38 9.36
N PRO A 84 15.33 -6.31 8.41
CA PRO A 84 14.37 -7.30 7.90
C PRO A 84 13.90 -8.36 8.89
N VAL A 85 14.53 -8.45 10.08
CA VAL A 85 14.20 -9.49 11.07
C VAL A 85 13.55 -8.92 12.33
N ASN A 86 13.93 -7.71 12.75
CA ASN A 86 13.49 -7.15 14.03
C ASN A 86 12.83 -5.77 13.88
N ASP A 87 12.57 -5.34 12.64
CA ASP A 87 11.88 -4.10 12.26
C ASP A 87 12.45 -2.82 12.93
N ARG A 88 13.71 -2.89 13.37
CA ARG A 88 14.38 -1.71 13.94
C ARG A 88 14.77 -0.75 12.83
N PRO A 89 14.53 0.56 12.99
CA PRO A 89 14.94 1.54 11.99
C PRO A 89 16.46 1.59 11.88
N GLU A 90 16.97 1.44 10.68
CA GLU A 90 18.39 1.49 10.34
C GLU A 90 18.82 2.80 9.72
N HIS A 91 17.94 3.43 8.96
CA HIS A 91 18.17 4.72 8.31
C HIS A 91 16.87 5.46 8.09
N VAL A 92 16.91 6.78 8.09
CA VAL A 92 15.77 7.63 7.74
C VAL A 92 16.24 8.75 6.82
N ASP A 93 15.45 8.94 5.78
CA ASP A 93 15.65 9.99 4.80
C ASP A 93 14.60 11.09 4.99
N PHE A 94 15.07 12.32 5.18
CA PHE A 94 14.22 13.48 5.35
C PHE A 94 14.36 14.43 4.17
N LEU A 95 13.24 14.77 3.55
CA LEU A 95 13.15 15.80 2.52
C LEU A 95 12.87 17.16 3.18
N ARG A 96 13.73 18.15 2.91
CA ARG A 96 13.54 19.51 3.39
C ARG A 96 12.39 20.18 2.67
N LEU A 97 11.40 20.67 3.41
CA LEU A 97 10.25 21.34 2.85
C LEU A 97 10.56 22.83 2.61
N THR A 98 10.30 23.25 1.36
CA THR A 98 10.27 24.67 1.01
C THR A 98 8.80 25.09 0.83
N LYS A 99 8.48 26.30 1.26
CA LYS A 99 7.11 26.82 1.18
C LYS A 99 6.62 26.80 -0.27
N GLY A 100 5.42 26.23 -0.50
CA GLY A 100 4.81 26.14 -1.84
C GLY A 100 5.43 25.08 -2.75
N ALA A 101 6.25 24.17 -2.23
CA ALA A 101 6.72 23.02 -3.01
C ALA A 101 5.64 21.96 -3.10
N LYS A 102 5.42 21.39 -4.29
CA LYS A 102 4.67 20.17 -4.45
C LYS A 102 5.54 18.98 -4.08
N VAL A 103 5.02 18.11 -3.24
CA VAL A 103 5.70 16.90 -2.77
C VAL A 103 4.85 15.68 -3.07
N GLU A 104 5.51 14.61 -3.45
CA GLU A 104 4.91 13.30 -3.63
C GLU A 104 4.97 12.55 -2.30
N VAL A 105 3.81 12.11 -1.81
CA VAL A 105 3.62 11.47 -0.51
C VAL A 105 2.75 10.24 -0.66
N ASN A 106 3.12 9.17 0.04
CA ASN A 106 2.32 7.95 0.11
C ASN A 106 1.35 8.09 1.29
N VAL A 107 0.06 8.15 0.99
CA VAL A 107 -1.00 8.35 2.00
C VAL A 107 -1.77 7.05 2.20
N PRO A 108 -1.92 6.56 3.45
CA PRO A 108 -2.67 5.37 3.73
C PRO A 108 -4.16 5.55 3.43
N VAL A 109 -4.78 4.45 2.99
CA VAL A 109 -6.20 4.37 2.68
C VAL A 109 -6.94 3.71 3.84
N VAL A 110 -8.03 4.34 4.27
CA VAL A 110 -8.93 3.81 5.29
C VAL A 110 -10.31 3.62 4.67
N PHE A 111 -10.89 2.44 4.85
CA PHE A 111 -12.23 2.15 4.34
C PHE A 111 -13.27 2.47 5.40
N ALA A 112 -14.23 3.32 5.04
CA ALA A 112 -15.31 3.73 5.90
C ALA A 112 -16.63 3.02 5.52
N ASN A 113 -17.55 2.90 6.51
CA ASN A 113 -18.90 2.37 6.30
C ASN A 113 -18.96 0.91 5.80
N GLU A 114 -18.01 0.06 6.16
CA GLU A 114 -17.99 -1.36 5.81
C GLU A 114 -19.31 -2.08 6.16
N GLU A 115 -19.90 -1.72 7.29
CA GLU A 115 -21.19 -2.28 7.73
C GLU A 115 -22.37 -1.93 6.82
N LYS A 116 -22.25 -0.90 5.97
CA LYS A 116 -23.32 -0.48 5.05
C LYS A 116 -23.18 -1.08 3.66
N SER A 117 -22.09 -1.77 3.38
CA SER A 117 -21.88 -2.49 2.12
C SER A 117 -22.76 -3.74 2.07
N PRO A 118 -23.60 -3.91 1.04
CA PRO A 118 -24.38 -5.14 0.86
C PRO A 118 -23.48 -6.34 0.54
N GLY A 119 -22.34 -6.12 -0.14
CA GLY A 119 -21.37 -7.16 -0.46
C GLY A 119 -20.72 -7.76 0.78
N LEU A 120 -20.30 -6.92 1.74
CA LEU A 120 -19.71 -7.39 3.00
C LEU A 120 -20.75 -8.08 3.89
N LYS A 121 -22.01 -7.59 3.90
CA LYS A 121 -23.12 -8.26 4.63
C LYS A 121 -23.45 -9.65 4.08
N LYS A 122 -23.29 -9.88 2.79
CA LYS A 122 -23.46 -11.19 2.15
C LYS A 122 -22.27 -12.13 2.42
N GLY A 123 -21.28 -11.71 3.20
CA GLY A 123 -20.09 -12.49 3.51
C GLY A 123 -18.95 -12.30 2.52
N GLY A 124 -19.01 -11.29 1.66
CA GLY A 124 -17.88 -10.90 0.81
C GLY A 124 -16.66 -10.45 1.63
N VAL A 125 -15.50 -10.52 1.04
CA VAL A 125 -14.25 -10.08 1.63
C VAL A 125 -13.70 -8.90 0.83
N LEU A 126 -13.34 -7.81 1.53
CA LEU A 126 -12.65 -6.68 0.93
C LEU A 126 -11.19 -7.07 0.69
N ASN A 127 -10.82 -7.22 -0.56
CA ASN A 127 -9.44 -7.45 -0.97
C ASN A 127 -8.78 -6.12 -1.32
N ILE A 128 -7.88 -5.64 -0.46
CA ILE A 128 -7.18 -4.39 -0.63
C ILE A 128 -5.97 -4.65 -1.55
N VAL A 129 -5.97 -4.03 -2.71
CA VAL A 129 -4.88 -4.12 -3.70
C VAL A 129 -3.80 -3.08 -3.39
N ARG A 130 -4.20 -1.89 -2.93
CA ARG A 130 -3.31 -0.81 -2.53
C ARG A 130 -3.68 -0.28 -1.17
N HIS A 131 -2.75 -0.38 -0.24
CA HIS A 131 -2.90 0.15 1.12
C HIS A 131 -2.55 1.64 1.21
N GLU A 132 -1.76 2.13 0.24
CA GLU A 132 -1.29 3.51 0.16
C GLU A 132 -1.52 4.07 -1.24
N LEU A 133 -1.78 5.36 -1.33
CA LEU A 133 -1.91 6.10 -2.59
C LEU A 133 -0.79 7.12 -2.72
N ASP A 134 -0.13 7.10 -3.87
CA ASP A 134 0.91 8.08 -4.24
C ASP A 134 0.22 9.36 -4.70
N LEU A 135 0.31 10.40 -3.87
CA LEU A 135 -0.32 11.70 -4.13
C LEU A 135 0.72 12.82 -4.24
N ILE A 136 0.47 13.72 -5.16
CA ILE A 136 1.19 14.99 -5.26
C ILE A 136 0.36 16.05 -4.58
N CYS A 137 0.86 16.60 -3.47
CA CYS A 137 0.18 17.62 -2.70
C CYS A 137 1.10 18.80 -2.35
N ASP A 138 0.48 19.91 -1.96
CA ASP A 138 1.21 21.04 -1.40
C ASP A 138 1.78 20.64 -0.02
N ALA A 139 3.04 20.99 0.23
CA ALA A 139 3.75 20.66 1.47
C ALA A 139 3.02 21.09 2.76
N ASP A 140 2.18 22.12 2.68
CA ASP A 140 1.41 22.62 3.82
C ASP A 140 0.06 21.90 4.04
N LYS A 141 -0.38 21.03 3.09
CA LYS A 141 -1.71 20.39 3.09
C LYS A 141 -1.63 18.89 2.82
N ILE A 142 -0.72 18.21 3.47
CA ILE A 142 -0.59 16.76 3.34
C ILE A 142 -1.72 16.10 4.15
N PRO A 143 -2.58 15.25 3.52
CA PRO A 143 -3.60 14.51 4.25
C PRO A 143 -2.97 13.40 5.08
N SER A 144 -3.49 13.15 6.28
CA SER A 144 -3.04 12.05 7.13
C SER A 144 -3.52 10.69 6.65
N GLU A 145 -4.73 10.65 6.08
CA GLU A 145 -5.38 9.45 5.57
C GLU A 145 -6.41 9.81 4.48
N ILE A 146 -6.77 8.84 3.66
CA ILE A 146 -7.82 8.97 2.66
C ILE A 146 -8.94 8.01 3.02
N GLU A 147 -10.10 8.56 3.33
CA GLU A 147 -11.31 7.78 3.60
C GLU A 147 -12.01 7.40 2.29
N ILE A 148 -12.21 6.10 2.08
CA ILE A 148 -12.96 5.55 0.95
C ILE A 148 -14.26 4.95 1.46
N ASP A 149 -15.39 5.46 0.98
CA ASP A 149 -16.71 4.96 1.34
C ASP A 149 -17.08 3.74 0.49
N VAL A 150 -17.31 2.61 1.16
CA VAL A 150 -17.72 1.34 0.53
C VAL A 150 -19.24 1.11 0.57
N THR A 151 -20.01 2.14 0.92
CA THR A 151 -21.48 2.07 0.98
C THR A 151 -22.07 1.69 -0.38
N GLY A 152 -22.94 0.67 -0.41
CA GLY A 152 -23.65 0.26 -1.63
C GLY A 152 -22.87 -0.61 -2.59
N LYS A 153 -21.59 -0.91 -2.31
CA LYS A 153 -20.79 -1.83 -3.12
C LYS A 153 -21.19 -3.27 -2.85
N ASP A 154 -21.37 -4.06 -3.93
CA ASP A 154 -21.74 -5.48 -3.88
C ASP A 154 -20.54 -6.39 -4.18
N VAL A 155 -20.74 -7.67 -4.01
CA VAL A 155 -19.72 -8.68 -4.33
C VAL A 155 -19.44 -8.67 -5.84
N GLY A 156 -18.16 -8.57 -6.20
CA GLY A 156 -17.68 -8.43 -7.59
C GLY A 156 -17.35 -6.99 -7.99
N ASP A 157 -17.72 -6.00 -7.16
CA ASP A 157 -17.38 -4.60 -7.45
C ASP A 157 -15.92 -4.30 -7.15
N SER A 158 -15.35 -3.41 -7.96
CA SER A 158 -14.00 -2.85 -7.80
C SER A 158 -14.11 -1.35 -7.48
N ILE A 159 -13.19 -0.87 -6.67
CA ILE A 159 -13.07 0.55 -6.33
C ILE A 159 -11.83 1.08 -7.04
N HIS A 160 -12.04 2.05 -7.92
CA HIS A 160 -11.00 2.71 -8.71
C HIS A 160 -10.68 4.09 -8.15
N ILE A 161 -9.51 4.63 -8.52
CA ILE A 161 -9.10 5.97 -8.07
C ILE A 161 -10.05 7.06 -8.55
N SER A 162 -10.71 6.90 -9.68
CA SER A 162 -11.71 7.84 -10.24
C SER A 162 -12.94 8.02 -9.36
N GLU A 163 -13.27 7.01 -8.54
CA GLU A 163 -14.41 7.05 -7.62
C GLU A 163 -14.08 7.68 -6.26
N VAL A 164 -12.80 7.89 -5.97
CA VAL A 164 -12.33 8.38 -4.67
C VAL A 164 -12.30 9.90 -4.65
N THR A 165 -12.90 10.50 -3.63
CA THR A 165 -12.85 11.94 -3.42
C THR A 165 -11.52 12.31 -2.78
N LEU A 166 -10.61 12.87 -3.58
CA LEU A 166 -9.34 13.38 -3.08
C LEU A 166 -9.54 14.73 -2.37
N PRO A 167 -8.78 15.01 -1.30
CA PRO A 167 -8.82 16.29 -0.61
C PRO A 167 -8.32 17.43 -1.51
N ALA A 168 -8.76 18.65 -1.21
CA ALA A 168 -8.44 19.83 -2.02
C ALA A 168 -6.93 20.11 -2.05
N GLY A 169 -6.34 20.08 -3.24
CA GLY A 169 -4.90 20.30 -3.47
C GLY A 169 -4.05 19.02 -3.51
N ALA A 170 -4.68 17.84 -3.48
CA ALA A 170 -4.03 16.57 -3.73
C ALA A 170 -4.42 16.04 -5.12
N GLU A 171 -3.44 15.62 -5.89
CA GLU A 171 -3.57 15.00 -7.21
C GLU A 171 -2.92 13.62 -7.16
N SER A 172 -3.50 12.64 -7.86
CA SER A 172 -2.84 11.33 -7.98
C SER A 172 -1.52 11.46 -8.75
N ALA A 173 -0.45 10.85 -8.26
CA ALA A 173 0.82 10.80 -8.97
C ALA A 173 0.74 9.96 -10.25
N ILE A 174 -0.15 8.95 -10.25
CA ILE A 174 -0.40 8.09 -11.40
C ILE A 174 -1.64 8.61 -12.11
N THR A 175 -1.46 9.26 -13.25
CA THR A 175 -2.55 9.80 -14.10
C THR A 175 -2.78 8.99 -15.36
N ASP A 176 -1.84 8.11 -15.73
CA ASP A 176 -1.84 7.37 -17.00
C ASP A 176 -2.92 6.30 -17.08
N ARG A 177 -3.44 5.85 -15.96
CA ARG A 177 -4.43 4.77 -15.85
C ARG A 177 -5.29 4.88 -14.63
N ASP A 178 -6.54 4.44 -14.75
CA ASP A 178 -7.44 4.26 -13.62
C ASP A 178 -7.13 2.92 -12.93
N PHE A 179 -6.44 2.97 -11.81
CA PHE A 179 -6.02 1.78 -11.10
C PHE A 179 -7.02 1.41 -10.00
N THR A 180 -7.10 0.12 -9.73
CA THR A 180 -7.94 -0.43 -8.68
C THR A 180 -7.27 -0.30 -7.33
N ILE A 181 -8.01 0.16 -6.33
CA ILE A 181 -7.57 0.30 -4.94
C ILE A 181 -8.00 -0.91 -4.13
N ALA A 182 -9.26 -1.32 -4.26
CA ALA A 182 -9.79 -2.48 -3.58
C ALA A 182 -10.85 -3.19 -4.43
N THR A 183 -11.09 -4.47 -4.14
CA THR A 183 -12.12 -5.28 -4.79
C THR A 183 -12.91 -6.06 -3.72
N LEU A 184 -14.23 -6.18 -3.91
CA LEU A 184 -15.06 -7.04 -3.09
C LEU A 184 -15.17 -8.42 -3.74
N VAL A 185 -14.66 -9.44 -3.09
CA VAL A 185 -14.60 -10.81 -3.62
C VAL A 185 -15.51 -11.73 -2.82
N ALA A 186 -16.25 -12.60 -3.51
CA ALA A 186 -17.00 -13.65 -2.85
C ALA A 186 -16.04 -14.64 -2.17
N PRO A 187 -16.32 -15.10 -0.95
CA PRO A 187 -15.58 -16.21 -0.36
C PRO A 187 -15.73 -17.46 -1.24
N SER A 188 -14.70 -18.29 -1.28
CA SER A 188 -14.65 -19.50 -2.11
C SER A 188 -15.81 -20.47 -1.86
N ALA A 189 -16.39 -20.43 -0.66
CA ALA A 189 -17.57 -21.22 -0.31
C ALA A 189 -18.84 -20.78 -1.08
N LEU A 190 -19.02 -19.47 -1.35
CA LEU A 190 -20.16 -18.98 -2.14
C LEU A 190 -19.97 -19.28 -3.63
N LYS A 191 -18.76 -19.19 -4.17
CA LYS A 191 -18.46 -19.59 -5.55
C LYS A 191 -18.76 -21.06 -5.82
N ARG A 192 -18.52 -21.92 -4.82
CA ARG A 192 -18.80 -23.36 -4.94
C ARG A 192 -20.30 -23.65 -4.93
N SER A 193 -21.10 -22.94 -4.10
CA SER A 193 -22.55 -23.10 -4.06
C SER A 193 -23.23 -22.58 -5.34
N GLU A 194 -22.71 -21.51 -5.95
CA GLU A 194 -23.22 -21.00 -7.23
C GLU A 194 -22.88 -21.95 -8.39
N SER A 195 -21.67 -22.51 -8.44
CA SER A 195 -21.29 -23.48 -9.46
C SER A 195 -22.02 -24.82 -9.33
N GLU A 196 -22.27 -25.29 -8.10
CA GLU A 196 -23.10 -26.49 -7.83
C GLU A 196 -24.59 -26.25 -8.16
N GLY A 197 -25.08 -25.00 -8.01
CA GLY A 197 -26.43 -24.59 -8.41
C GLY A 197 -26.61 -24.50 -9.94
N GLU A 198 -25.61 -24.04 -10.67
CA GLU A 198 -25.61 -24.02 -12.15
C GLU A 198 -25.48 -25.43 -12.76
N GLU A 199 -24.65 -26.30 -12.20
CA GLU A 199 -24.55 -27.70 -12.63
C GLU A 199 -25.84 -28.47 -12.36
N ALA A 200 -26.53 -28.21 -11.24
CA ALA A 200 -27.83 -28.84 -10.93
C ALA A 200 -28.94 -28.33 -11.85
N ALA A 201 -28.89 -27.05 -12.29
CA ALA A 201 -29.87 -26.51 -13.24
C ALA A 201 -29.61 -26.99 -14.72
N ALA A 202 -28.37 -27.34 -15.04
CA ALA A 202 -28.00 -27.86 -16.34
C ALA A 202 -28.28 -29.39 -16.52
N ALA A 203 -28.52 -30.10 -15.40
CA ALA A 203 -28.78 -31.54 -15.41
C ALA A 203 -30.26 -31.92 -15.63
N ASP A 204 -31.19 -30.94 -15.71
CA ASP A 204 -32.61 -31.20 -15.92
C ASP A 204 -33.08 -30.83 -17.33
N VAL A 205 -32.36 -31.36 -18.34
CA VAL A 205 -32.81 -31.35 -19.73
C VAL A 205 -33.13 -32.81 -20.13
N PRO A 206 -34.39 -33.18 -20.45
CA PRO A 206 -34.74 -34.55 -20.79
C PRO A 206 -34.08 -34.95 -22.08
N ALA A 207 -33.31 -36.04 -22.04
CA ALA A 207 -32.73 -36.70 -23.19
C ALA A 207 -33.83 -37.17 -24.14
N THR A 208 -33.87 -36.62 -25.34
CA THR A 208 -34.64 -37.16 -26.46
C THR A 208 -33.82 -38.27 -27.07
N GLU A 209 -34.38 -39.48 -27.00
CA GLU A 209 -33.91 -40.68 -27.71
C GLU A 209 -33.80 -40.42 -29.21
N GLN A 210 -32.68 -40.80 -29.80
CA GLN A 210 -32.60 -41.23 -31.20
C GLN A 210 -31.57 -42.35 -31.34
N ASP A 211 -32.12 -43.47 -31.48
CA ASP A 211 -32.01 -44.70 -32.24
C ASP A 211 -30.81 -44.88 -33.21
N ALA A 212 -30.22 -46.05 -33.01
CA ALA A 212 -29.51 -46.99 -33.82
C ALA A 212 -28.87 -46.60 -35.17
N GLY A 213 -27.67 -47.08 -35.33
CA GLY A 213 -26.98 -47.25 -36.63
C GLY A 213 -25.61 -47.85 -36.43
N ASP A 214 -25.60 -49.15 -36.41
CA ASP A 214 -24.61 -50.15 -36.74
C ASP A 214 -23.60 -49.73 -37.81
N ASP A 215 -22.32 -49.97 -37.66
CA ASP A 215 -21.50 -50.72 -38.54
C ASP A 215 -20.05 -50.93 -38.10
N ALA A 216 -19.58 -52.12 -38.36
CA ALA A 216 -18.33 -52.72 -37.97
C ALA A 216 -17.14 -52.29 -38.85
N GLY A 217 -15.95 -52.65 -38.39
CA GLY A 217 -14.72 -52.74 -39.18
C GLY A 217 -13.49 -52.28 -38.43
N GLU A 218 -12.86 -53.14 -37.77
CA GLU A 218 -11.67 -53.95 -38.17
C GLU A 218 -10.34 -53.17 -38.22
N GLU A 219 -9.47 -53.64 -37.35
CA GLU A 219 -8.04 -54.01 -37.53
C GLU A 219 -7.06 -52.92 -38.01
N GLU A 220 -5.92 -52.83 -37.63
CA GLU A 220 -4.74 -53.63 -37.27
C GLU A 220 -3.57 -52.69 -36.96
N GLU A 221 -2.84 -53.02 -35.97
CA GLU A 221 -1.43 -53.42 -35.90
C GLU A 221 -0.32 -52.34 -35.99
N ALA A 222 0.47 -52.46 -34.98
CA ALA A 222 1.91 -52.62 -34.96
C ALA A 222 2.84 -51.39 -34.97
N ALA A 223 3.53 -51.30 -33.91
CA ALA A 223 4.96 -51.57 -33.74
C ALA A 223 5.95 -50.43 -33.98
N GLU A 224 6.71 -50.28 -32.95
CA GLU A 224 8.18 -50.32 -32.88
C GLU A 224 9.02 -49.08 -33.25
N GLY A 225 9.92 -48.86 -32.34
CA GLY A 225 11.31 -48.50 -32.55
C GLY A 225 11.62 -47.03 -32.33
N GLY A 226 12.32 -46.69 -31.32
CA GLY A 226 13.72 -46.99 -31.09
C GLY A 226 14.59 -45.77 -31.37
N GLU A 227 15.37 -45.48 -30.42
CA GLU A 227 16.60 -44.70 -30.28
C GLU A 227 16.49 -43.38 -29.53
#